data_5034c8167d8749370cb9bd15e9997fba
#
_entry.id   5034c8167d8749370cb9bd15e9997fba
#
_cell.length_a   1.000
_cell.length_b   1.000
_cell.length_c   1.000
_cell.angle_alpha   90.00
_cell.angle_beta   90.00
_cell.angle_gamma   90.00
#
_symmetry.space_group_name_H-M   'P 1'
#
loop_
_entity.id
_entity.type
_entity.pdbx_description
1 polymer ?
#
loop_
_entity_poly.entity_id
_entity_poly.type
_entity_poly.pdbx_seq_one_letter_code
_entity_poly.pdbx_strand_id
1 'polypeptide(L)'
;EDDSFKQLEVSFSVPVLRFGTEFSGWVFDSNDPDQIKQQIRPGNATFRFSGDALAINTPVGGRLLVDVEVSPNPFTPNGDGLNEALEIAYKLREVTANRPVRFSIYNLAGQLVVELPSVDARSGEFTHRWDGRDQTNQLVPPGTYLYRLQLDAAKKEEHTGILSVAY
;
A
#
# COMPACT_ATOMS: atom_id res chain seq x y z
N GLU A 1 -4.67 36.00 -35.45
CA GLU A 1 -4.57 34.69 -34.77
C GLU A 1 -4.35 35.00 -33.29
N ASP A 2 -5.33 34.62 -32.47
CA ASP A 2 -5.30 34.83 -31.02
C ASP A 2 -4.37 33.77 -30.42
N ASP A 3 -3.11 34.16 -30.17
CA ASP A 3 -2.08 33.35 -29.54
C ASP A 3 -2.25 33.39 -28.01
N SER A 4 -3.48 33.21 -27.55
CA SER A 4 -3.77 33.10 -26.13
C SER A 4 -3.25 31.78 -25.60
N PHE A 5 -2.22 31.83 -24.76
CA PHE A 5 -1.74 30.68 -23.97
C PHE A 5 -2.92 30.02 -23.25
N LYS A 6 -3.31 28.85 -23.70
CA LYS A 6 -4.32 28.05 -23.00
C LYS A 6 -3.64 27.28 -21.87
N GLN A 7 -3.93 27.66 -20.65
CA GLN A 7 -3.49 26.92 -19.48
C GLN A 7 -4.42 25.72 -19.25
N LEU A 8 -3.85 24.53 -19.17
CA LEU A 8 -4.53 23.31 -18.72
C LEU A 8 -4.07 23.01 -17.29
N GLU A 9 -5.03 22.89 -16.37
CA GLU A 9 -4.78 22.48 -14.99
C GLU A 9 -5.29 21.06 -14.79
N VAL A 10 -4.41 20.17 -14.31
CA VAL A 10 -4.74 18.79 -13.96
C VAL A 10 -4.44 18.58 -12.49
N SER A 11 -5.48 18.33 -11.70
CA SER A 11 -5.36 18.04 -10.27
C SER A 11 -5.55 16.56 -10.02
N PHE A 12 -4.66 15.95 -9.22
CA PHE A 12 -4.76 14.57 -8.82
C PHE A 12 -4.22 14.38 -7.40
N SER A 13 -4.63 13.29 -6.76
CA SER A 13 -4.11 12.88 -5.45
C SER A 13 -3.51 11.49 -5.57
N VAL A 14 -2.30 11.32 -5.09
CA VAL A 14 -1.60 10.04 -5.09
C VAL A 14 -0.76 9.89 -3.83
N PRO A 15 -0.72 8.70 -3.18
CA PRO A 15 0.14 8.47 -2.03
C PRO A 15 1.61 8.49 -2.47
N VAL A 16 2.44 9.29 -1.79
CA VAL A 16 3.88 9.35 -2.00
C VAL A 16 4.57 8.49 -0.94
N LEU A 17 5.04 7.31 -1.34
CA LEU A 17 5.61 6.28 -0.45
C LEU A 17 7.14 6.18 -0.54
N ARG A 18 7.77 6.92 -1.46
CA ARG A 18 9.22 6.95 -1.66
C ARG A 18 9.76 8.30 -1.24
N PHE A 19 11.04 8.33 -0.85
CA PHE A 19 11.75 9.57 -0.52
C PHE A 19 11.69 10.59 -1.66
N GLY A 20 11.94 10.17 -2.88
CA GLY A 20 11.80 10.99 -4.08
C GLY A 20 10.82 10.33 -5.05
N THR A 21 9.82 11.07 -5.48
CA THR A 21 8.87 10.63 -6.50
C THR A 21 8.88 11.65 -7.63
N GLU A 22 9.27 11.19 -8.80
CA GLU A 22 9.25 11.97 -10.04
C GLU A 22 7.96 11.69 -10.80
N PHE A 23 7.29 12.75 -11.23
CA PHE A 23 6.12 12.69 -12.09
C PHE A 23 6.53 12.95 -13.52
N SER A 24 5.98 12.21 -14.45
CA SER A 24 6.16 12.44 -15.88
C SER A 24 4.80 12.41 -16.58
N GLY A 25 4.70 13.12 -17.67
CA GLY A 25 3.49 13.15 -18.47
C GLY A 25 3.78 13.52 -19.92
N TRP A 26 2.82 13.25 -20.75
CA TRP A 26 2.85 13.60 -22.17
C TRP A 26 1.53 14.24 -22.57
N VAL A 27 1.59 15.21 -23.44
CA VAL A 27 0.43 15.84 -24.07
C VAL A 27 0.50 15.59 -25.58
N PHE A 28 -0.65 15.36 -26.19
CA PHE A 28 -0.78 15.20 -27.64
C PHE A 28 -2.10 15.77 -28.11
N ASP A 29 -2.18 16.17 -29.38
CA ASP A 29 -3.43 16.57 -30.01
C ASP A 29 -4.19 15.30 -30.45
N SER A 30 -5.40 15.11 -29.92
CA SER A 30 -6.25 13.97 -30.27
C SER A 30 -6.75 13.99 -31.70
N ASN A 31 -6.70 15.16 -32.36
CA ASN A 31 -7.10 15.33 -33.76
C ASN A 31 -5.92 15.16 -34.73
N ASP A 32 -4.68 15.09 -34.22
CA ASP A 32 -3.50 14.81 -35.03
C ASP A 32 -3.45 13.31 -35.37
N PRO A 33 -3.47 12.91 -36.64
CA PRO A 33 -3.42 11.51 -37.05
C PRO A 33 -2.13 10.82 -36.60
N ASP A 34 -1.04 11.55 -36.46
CA ASP A 34 0.26 11.01 -36.01
C ASP A 34 0.39 10.94 -34.50
N GLN A 35 -0.50 11.59 -33.73
CA GLN A 35 -0.55 11.64 -32.26
C GLN A 35 0.83 11.87 -31.64
N ILE A 36 1.57 12.86 -32.15
CA ILE A 36 2.92 13.17 -31.66
C ILE A 36 2.87 13.58 -30.20
N LYS A 37 3.49 12.76 -29.34
CA LYS A 37 3.53 12.98 -27.89
C LYS A 37 4.64 13.95 -27.53
N GLN A 38 4.29 15.02 -26.84
CA GLN A 38 5.22 15.98 -26.26
C GLN A 38 5.35 15.73 -24.76
N GLN A 39 6.56 15.56 -24.30
CA GLN A 39 6.82 15.36 -22.85
C GLN A 39 6.65 16.66 -22.08
N ILE A 40 5.95 16.61 -20.95
CA ILE A 40 5.87 17.72 -20.02
C ILE A 40 7.24 17.93 -19.38
N ARG A 41 7.72 19.18 -19.37
CA ARG A 41 8.99 19.57 -18.75
C ARG A 41 8.74 20.33 -17.47
N PRO A 42 9.67 20.27 -16.48
CA PRO A 42 9.64 21.12 -15.30
C PRO A 42 9.62 22.59 -15.69
N GLY A 43 8.89 23.39 -14.95
CA GLY A 43 8.83 24.83 -15.16
C GLY A 43 7.65 25.47 -14.41
N ASN A 44 7.69 26.81 -14.30
CA ASN A 44 6.62 27.57 -13.66
C ASN A 44 5.52 27.89 -14.69
N ALA A 45 4.46 27.08 -14.71
CA ALA A 45 3.29 27.34 -15.54
C ALA A 45 2.37 28.43 -14.97
N THR A 46 2.52 28.78 -13.68
CA THR A 46 1.70 29.77 -13.00
C THR A 46 2.52 30.48 -11.91
N PHE A 47 2.21 31.77 -11.65
CA PHE A 47 2.83 32.55 -10.58
C PHE A 47 2.39 32.09 -9.16
N ARG A 48 1.39 31.21 -9.05
CA ARG A 48 0.91 30.69 -7.75
C ARG A 48 1.86 29.68 -7.14
N PHE A 49 2.64 29.01 -7.94
CA PHE A 49 3.55 27.95 -7.51
C PHE A 49 4.93 28.19 -8.10
N SER A 50 5.90 28.39 -7.23
CA SER A 50 7.31 28.56 -7.61
C SER A 50 8.05 27.22 -7.50
N GLY A 51 7.71 26.26 -8.35
CA GLY A 51 8.37 24.97 -8.33
C GLY A 51 8.80 24.55 -9.74
N ASP A 52 10.11 24.48 -9.97
CA ASP A 52 10.68 24.04 -11.25
C ASP A 52 10.84 22.52 -11.34
N ALA A 53 10.24 21.76 -10.42
CA ALA A 53 10.43 20.33 -10.37
C ALA A 53 9.11 19.58 -10.56
N LEU A 54 9.15 18.53 -11.36
CA LEU A 54 8.12 17.49 -11.41
C LEU A 54 8.39 16.39 -10.36
N ALA A 55 8.97 16.75 -9.22
CA ALA A 55 9.35 15.81 -8.18
C ALA A 55 8.88 16.28 -6.80
N ILE A 56 8.50 15.32 -5.97
CA ILE A 56 8.20 15.52 -4.56
C ILE A 56 9.20 14.73 -3.74
N ASN A 57 9.83 15.39 -2.76
CA ASN A 57 10.68 14.75 -1.78
C ASN A 57 9.94 14.70 -0.44
N THR A 58 9.84 13.50 0.14
CA THR A 58 9.32 13.32 1.49
C THR A 58 10.45 13.39 2.50
N PRO A 59 10.23 13.93 3.72
CA PRO A 59 11.23 13.91 4.78
C PRO A 59 11.71 12.47 5.07
N VAL A 60 13.01 12.29 5.24
CA VAL A 60 13.59 11.00 5.66
C VAL A 60 13.28 10.81 7.14
N GLY A 61 12.71 9.68 7.47
CA GLY A 61 12.46 9.28 8.86
C GLY A 61 10.99 8.92 9.13
N GLY A 62 10.79 8.18 10.20
CA GLY A 62 9.49 7.68 10.59
C GLY A 62 9.39 6.15 10.52
N ARG A 63 8.16 5.65 10.54
CA ARG A 63 7.88 4.22 10.40
C ARG A 63 7.86 3.85 8.91
N LEU A 64 8.49 2.71 8.60
CA LEU A 64 8.47 2.14 7.25
C LEU A 64 7.16 1.39 6.99
N LEU A 65 6.60 0.79 8.05
CA LEU A 65 5.34 0.05 8.02
C LEU A 65 4.23 0.92 8.64
N VAL A 66 3.29 1.36 7.81
CA VAL A 66 2.22 2.29 8.20
C VAL A 66 0.86 1.86 7.68
N ASP A 67 -0.20 2.50 8.16
CA ASP A 67 -1.59 2.35 7.70
C ASP A 67 -2.00 0.86 7.66
N VAL A 68 -1.77 0.15 8.77
CA VAL A 68 -2.18 -1.26 8.89
C VAL A 68 -3.65 -1.33 9.26
N GLU A 69 -4.44 -1.90 8.37
CA GLU A 69 -5.88 -2.09 8.53
C GLU A 69 -6.22 -3.57 8.42
N VAL A 70 -7.14 -4.02 9.28
CA VAL A 70 -7.60 -5.41 9.33
C VAL A 70 -9.11 -5.42 9.20
N SER A 71 -9.62 -6.02 8.13
CA SER A 71 -11.05 -6.01 7.81
C SER A 71 -11.47 -7.27 7.03
N PRO A 72 -12.68 -7.79 7.25
CA PRO A 72 -13.57 -7.49 8.37
C PRO A 72 -13.03 -8.00 9.71
N ASN A 73 -13.36 -7.35 10.80
CA ASN A 73 -13.00 -7.81 12.15
C ASN A 73 -14.16 -7.53 13.13
N PRO A 74 -14.88 -8.56 13.59
CA PRO A 74 -14.66 -9.99 13.39
C PRO A 74 -14.92 -10.46 11.95
N PHE A 75 -14.30 -11.58 11.54
CA PHE A 75 -14.62 -12.26 10.30
C PHE A 75 -15.21 -13.66 10.59
N THR A 76 -15.96 -14.21 9.63
CA THR A 76 -16.84 -15.37 9.85
C THR A 76 -16.64 -16.42 8.76
N PRO A 77 -15.57 -17.25 8.84
CA PRO A 77 -15.28 -18.27 7.82
C PRO A 77 -16.20 -19.50 7.99
N ASN A 78 -17.51 -19.31 7.85
CA ASN A 78 -18.55 -20.32 8.07
C ASN A 78 -19.15 -20.91 6.79
N GLY A 79 -18.74 -20.42 5.61
CA GLY A 79 -19.17 -20.91 4.31
C GLY A 79 -20.48 -20.31 3.80
N ASP A 80 -20.96 -19.21 4.40
CA ASP A 80 -22.18 -18.51 3.97
C ASP A 80 -21.95 -17.50 2.84
N GLY A 81 -20.68 -17.28 2.47
CA GLY A 81 -20.25 -16.34 1.43
C GLY A 81 -20.05 -14.91 1.90
N LEU A 82 -20.21 -14.63 3.20
CA LEU A 82 -20.03 -13.32 3.79
C LEU A 82 -18.87 -13.33 4.80
N ASN A 83 -17.96 -12.37 4.66
CA ASN A 83 -16.82 -12.22 5.59
C ASN A 83 -15.96 -13.49 5.78
N GLU A 84 -15.84 -14.31 4.74
CA GLU A 84 -15.16 -15.61 4.77
C GLU A 84 -13.64 -15.51 4.89
N ALA A 85 -13.08 -14.31 4.70
CA ALA A 85 -11.66 -14.09 4.83
C ALA A 85 -11.38 -12.71 5.41
N LEU A 86 -10.30 -12.67 6.16
CA LEU A 86 -9.72 -11.46 6.71
C LEU A 86 -8.70 -10.90 5.72
N GLU A 87 -8.76 -9.61 5.45
CA GLU A 87 -7.75 -8.89 4.68
C GLU A 87 -6.96 -7.96 5.61
N ILE A 88 -5.65 -7.97 5.43
CA ILE A 88 -4.72 -7.15 6.18
C ILE A 88 -4.01 -6.27 5.17
N ALA A 89 -4.50 -5.03 5.04
CA ALA A 89 -3.91 -4.01 4.18
C ALA A 89 -2.86 -3.21 4.94
N TYR A 90 -1.77 -2.85 4.28
CA TYR A 90 -0.72 -2.02 4.87
C TYR A 90 0.09 -1.31 3.78
N LYS A 91 0.83 -0.27 4.19
CA LYS A 91 1.72 0.47 3.29
C LYS A 91 3.16 0.39 3.78
N LEU A 92 4.07 0.24 2.83
CA LEU A 92 5.50 0.37 3.06
C LEU A 92 5.99 1.71 2.50
N ARG A 93 6.70 2.47 3.30
CA ARG A 93 7.30 3.77 2.95
C ARG A 93 8.81 3.65 3.01
N GLU A 94 9.51 4.35 2.11
CA GLU A 94 10.98 4.48 2.12
C GLU A 94 11.75 3.14 2.07
N VAL A 95 11.11 2.07 1.61
CA VAL A 95 11.75 0.77 1.39
C VAL A 95 12.23 0.69 -0.05
N THR A 96 13.53 0.88 -0.28
CA THR A 96 14.12 1.03 -1.63
C THR A 96 14.44 -0.30 -2.31
N ALA A 97 14.66 -1.36 -1.53
CA ALA A 97 14.92 -2.72 -2.03
C ALA A 97 13.85 -3.68 -1.52
N ASN A 98 13.63 -4.77 -2.25
CA ASN A 98 12.71 -5.81 -1.80
C ASN A 98 13.16 -6.35 -0.44
N ARG A 99 12.20 -6.40 0.50
CA ARG A 99 12.38 -6.90 1.86
C ARG A 99 11.24 -7.83 2.21
N PRO A 100 11.51 -8.95 2.89
CA PRO A 100 10.45 -9.86 3.29
C PRO A 100 9.53 -9.22 4.32
N VAL A 101 8.24 -9.32 4.05
CA VAL A 101 7.16 -9.00 4.98
C VAL A 101 6.48 -10.29 5.38
N ARG A 102 6.45 -10.58 6.67
CA ARG A 102 5.84 -11.78 7.24
C ARG A 102 4.59 -11.40 8.02
N PHE A 103 3.56 -12.20 7.84
CA PHE A 103 2.35 -12.09 8.62
C PHE A 103 2.12 -13.40 9.39
N SER A 104 2.07 -13.31 10.70
CA SER A 104 1.92 -14.48 11.59
C SER A 104 0.75 -14.26 12.54
N ILE A 105 -0.01 -15.31 12.78
CA ILE A 105 -1.18 -15.34 13.68
C ILE A 105 -0.88 -16.29 14.83
N TYR A 106 -1.24 -15.87 16.03
CA TYR A 106 -1.01 -16.58 17.28
C TYR A 106 -2.31 -16.70 18.06
N ASN A 107 -2.46 -17.77 18.82
CA ASN A 107 -3.48 -17.84 19.86
C ASN A 107 -3.10 -17.00 21.09
N LEU A 108 -4.02 -16.86 22.04
CA LEU A 108 -3.77 -16.07 23.26
C LEU A 108 -2.68 -16.67 24.18
N ALA A 109 -2.33 -17.95 23.98
CA ALA A 109 -1.20 -18.57 24.66
C ALA A 109 0.16 -18.26 24.00
N GLY A 110 0.16 -17.49 22.90
CA GLY A 110 1.37 -17.13 22.14
C GLY A 110 1.88 -18.24 21.21
N GLN A 111 1.09 -19.30 20.99
CA GLN A 111 1.45 -20.36 20.06
C GLN A 111 1.09 -19.94 18.63
N LEU A 112 2.01 -20.21 17.70
CA LEU A 112 1.81 -19.91 16.28
C LEU A 112 0.66 -20.78 15.73
N VAL A 113 -0.33 -20.13 15.14
CA VAL A 113 -1.47 -20.74 14.47
C VAL A 113 -1.16 -20.92 12.99
N VAL A 114 -0.71 -19.84 12.35
CA VAL A 114 -0.31 -19.85 10.94
C VAL A 114 0.67 -18.74 10.65
N GLU A 115 1.59 -18.97 9.73
CA GLU A 115 2.37 -17.94 9.05
C GLU A 115 1.95 -17.94 7.57
N LEU A 116 1.43 -16.80 7.11
CA LEU A 116 1.05 -16.64 5.72
C LEU A 116 2.30 -16.52 4.84
N PRO A 117 2.19 -16.82 3.53
CA PRO A 117 3.30 -16.67 2.61
C PRO A 117 3.93 -15.29 2.69
N SER A 118 5.24 -15.25 2.85
CA SER A 118 6.01 -14.02 2.88
C SER A 118 5.95 -13.29 1.54
N VAL A 119 5.84 -11.98 1.57
CA VAL A 119 5.87 -11.13 0.38
C VAL A 119 7.17 -10.33 0.39
N ASP A 120 7.96 -10.46 -0.67
CA ASP A 120 9.11 -9.61 -0.88
C ASP A 120 8.67 -8.27 -1.47
N ALA A 121 8.70 -7.24 -0.66
CA ALA A 121 8.09 -5.96 -0.96
C ALA A 121 9.07 -4.78 -0.81
N ARG A 122 8.88 -3.78 -1.65
CA ARG A 122 9.45 -2.43 -1.52
C ARG A 122 8.33 -1.43 -1.27
N SER A 123 8.63 -0.13 -1.21
CA SER A 123 7.59 0.90 -1.02
C SER A 123 6.39 0.69 -1.94
N GLY A 124 5.20 0.65 -1.35
CA GLY A 124 3.94 0.35 -2.02
C GLY A 124 2.84 0.01 -1.04
N GLU A 125 1.70 -0.38 -1.57
CA GLU A 125 0.53 -0.87 -0.84
C GLU A 125 0.41 -2.38 -1.05
N PHE A 126 0.10 -3.11 0.02
CA PHE A 126 0.06 -4.56 0.03
C PHE A 126 -1.11 -5.07 0.86
N THR A 127 -1.53 -6.30 0.55
CA THR A 127 -2.60 -6.99 1.28
C THR A 127 -2.21 -8.45 1.49
N HIS A 128 -2.36 -8.94 2.72
CA HIS A 128 -2.42 -10.37 3.01
C HIS A 128 -3.87 -10.77 3.21
N ARG A 129 -4.16 -12.04 2.91
CA ARG A 129 -5.49 -12.61 3.11
C ARG A 129 -5.38 -13.90 3.91
N TRP A 130 -6.28 -14.05 4.90
CA TRP A 130 -6.39 -15.25 5.72
C TRP A 130 -7.84 -15.76 5.74
N ASP A 131 -7.99 -17.05 5.49
CA ASP A 131 -9.28 -17.74 5.40
C ASP A 131 -9.70 -18.44 6.70
N GLY A 132 -9.03 -18.16 7.81
CA GLY A 132 -9.33 -18.76 9.12
C GLY A 132 -8.76 -20.17 9.31
N ARG A 133 -7.80 -20.60 8.49
CA ARG A 133 -7.18 -21.93 8.60
C ARG A 133 -5.81 -21.85 9.24
N ASP A 134 -5.49 -22.91 10.00
CA ASP A 134 -4.18 -23.10 10.60
C ASP A 134 -3.18 -23.74 9.61
N GLN A 135 -1.96 -24.03 10.08
CA GLN A 135 -0.91 -24.67 9.28
C GLN A 135 -1.30 -26.07 8.78
N THR A 136 -2.27 -26.73 9.43
CA THR A 136 -2.78 -28.07 9.03
C THR A 136 -4.00 -27.98 8.11
N ASN A 137 -4.34 -26.76 7.65
CA ASN A 137 -5.50 -26.46 6.82
C ASN A 137 -6.86 -26.72 7.52
N GLN A 138 -6.88 -26.71 8.85
CA GLN A 138 -8.09 -26.83 9.65
C GLN A 138 -8.60 -25.45 10.06
N LEU A 139 -9.93 -25.24 10.03
CA LEU A 139 -10.53 -24.02 10.55
C LEU A 139 -10.20 -23.86 12.03
N VAL A 140 -9.75 -22.67 12.39
CA VAL A 140 -9.42 -22.35 13.79
C VAL A 140 -10.71 -22.20 14.60
N PRO A 141 -10.73 -22.52 15.88
CA PRO A 141 -11.89 -22.26 16.74
C PRO A 141 -12.29 -20.78 16.75
N PRO A 142 -13.59 -20.45 16.92
CA PRO A 142 -13.98 -19.07 17.13
C PRO A 142 -13.32 -18.50 18.40
N GLY A 143 -12.91 -17.25 18.32
CA GLY A 143 -12.21 -16.61 19.44
C GLY A 143 -11.34 -15.45 19.00
N THR A 144 -10.53 -14.98 19.96
CA THR A 144 -9.59 -13.87 19.76
C THR A 144 -8.19 -14.40 19.49
N TYR A 145 -7.54 -13.81 18.51
CA TYR A 145 -6.18 -14.13 18.09
C TYR A 145 -5.32 -12.88 18.06
N LEU A 146 -4.02 -13.06 18.18
CA LEU A 146 -3.02 -12.01 18.01
C LEU A 146 -2.40 -12.14 16.63
N TYR A 147 -2.18 -11.03 15.94
CA TYR A 147 -1.39 -11.04 14.72
C TYR A 147 -0.13 -10.20 14.86
N ARG A 148 0.87 -10.55 14.08
CA ARG A 148 2.11 -9.79 13.93
C ARG A 148 2.47 -9.67 12.45
N LEU A 149 2.56 -8.45 11.99
CA LEU A 149 3.09 -8.08 10.68
C LEU A 149 4.51 -7.56 10.89
N GLN A 150 5.50 -8.17 10.26
CA GLN A 150 6.91 -7.89 10.45
C GLN A 150 7.60 -7.59 9.14
N LEU A 151 8.24 -6.43 9.05
CA LEU A 151 9.12 -6.04 7.96
C LEU A 151 10.57 -6.30 8.37
N ASP A 152 11.28 -7.12 7.58
CA ASP A 152 12.70 -7.40 7.77
C ASP A 152 13.55 -6.44 6.91
N ALA A 153 13.70 -5.22 7.41
CA ALA A 153 14.53 -4.18 6.80
C ALA A 153 15.79 -3.92 7.65
N ALA A 154 16.62 -2.96 7.27
CA ALA A 154 17.81 -2.56 8.05
C ALA A 154 17.46 -2.22 9.51
N LYS A 155 16.29 -1.64 9.73
CA LYS A 155 15.62 -1.54 11.02
C LYS A 155 14.39 -2.45 10.95
N LYS A 156 14.38 -3.47 11.80
CA LYS A 156 13.19 -4.32 11.96
C LYS A 156 12.01 -3.49 12.44
N GLU A 157 10.89 -3.58 11.74
CA GLU A 157 9.63 -3.00 12.19
C GLU A 157 8.56 -4.06 12.30
N GLU A 158 7.74 -3.92 13.31
CA GLU A 158 6.62 -4.80 13.52
C GLU A 158 5.37 -4.02 13.93
N HIS A 159 4.24 -4.55 13.54
CA HIS A 159 2.91 -4.12 13.96
C HIS A 159 2.18 -5.34 14.50
N THR A 160 1.62 -5.21 15.70
CA THR A 160 0.82 -6.25 16.33
C THR A 160 -0.58 -5.75 16.61
N GLY A 161 -1.53 -6.64 16.55
CA GLY A 161 -2.92 -6.30 16.86
C GLY A 161 -3.74 -7.55 17.17
N ILE A 162 -5.03 -7.33 17.29
CA ILE A 162 -6.01 -8.34 17.66
C ILE A 162 -6.97 -8.55 16.50
N LEU A 163 -7.30 -9.80 16.23
CA LEU A 163 -8.35 -10.18 15.32
C LEU A 163 -9.31 -11.17 15.99
N SER A 164 -10.52 -11.22 15.51
CA SER A 164 -11.59 -12.06 16.07
C SER A 164 -12.21 -12.93 14.99
N VAL A 165 -12.36 -14.20 15.30
CA VAL A 165 -13.04 -15.21 14.47
C VAL A 165 -14.39 -15.52 15.12
N ALA A 166 -15.45 -15.46 14.34
CA ALA A 166 -16.79 -15.86 14.77
C ALA A 166 -17.44 -16.80 13.73
N TYR A 167 -18.44 -17.57 14.12
CA TYR A 167 -19.24 -18.44 13.23
C TYR A 167 -20.71 -18.19 13.41
#